data_1c8c12f5f74a44e66018c49c923fd70d
#
_entry.id   1c8c12f5f74a44e66018c49c923fd70d
#
_cell.length_a   1.000
_cell.length_b   1.000
_cell.length_c   1.000
_cell.angle_alpha   90.00
_cell.angle_beta   90.00
_cell.angle_gamma   90.00
#
_symmetry.space_group_name_H-M   'P 1'
#
loop_
_entity.id
_entity.type
_entity.pdbx_description
1 polymer ?
#
loop_
_entity_poly.entity_id
_entity_poly.type
_entity_poly.pdbx_seq_one_letter_code
_entity_poly.pdbx_strand_id
1 'polypeptide(L)'
;MLVVAVSPEADWVSRFADEVIAEAERRAPGKPIVCASGLSPSGPIHLGNLREVMTPHLVADEIRRRGHECVHLISWDDYDRFRKVPAGVPGIDETWAQHIGKPLTSVPAPAGSRYANWAEHFKAPMIESLAQLGVEYHPISQTEQYTTGKYREQILLAMRERARIDAVLDRYRTKNRTAGGAQPGKLDEEEAAAAAEAAEGSGAAGEDDGNTVAGYFPYKPYCSVCDRDLTTVVAYDDETTELDYTCACGHAEQVRLSEHNRGKLVWKVDWPMRWAYEGVIFEPSGVDHSSPGSSFQVGGQLVGEIFGGEQPIGPMYAFVGISGMAKMSSSRGGVPTAADALDIMEPPLLRWLYARRRPNQSFKIAFDQEIQRLYDEWDTLGRKVGDGTATPADAAAYTRAVGTAAGLLPVTPHVLPYRTLASIVDVTTGDEAQTLRILRDLDPADPVASLDETRPRLDKAQRWITTHVPADQRTRVLAGPDTARLAELGETERESLRLLLAGLDEHWSLEGLTTLVYGVPKVMLGLPPDVKPTPELKTAQREFFALLYHLLVGRDTGPRLPTLLLAVGPDRVRTLLTPAAA
;
A
#
# COMPACT_ATOMS: atom_id res chain seq x y z
N MET A 1 -11.19 5.41 -27.18
CA MET A 1 -10.76 4.35 -26.24
C MET A 1 -11.87 3.30 -26.17
N LEU A 2 -11.66 2.12 -26.74
CA LEU A 2 -12.64 1.03 -26.69
C LEU A 2 -12.73 0.51 -25.25
N VAL A 3 -13.87 0.69 -24.61
CA VAL A 3 -14.21 -0.05 -23.39
C VAL A 3 -14.40 -1.50 -23.81
N VAL A 4 -13.40 -2.33 -23.59
CA VAL A 4 -13.51 -3.78 -23.79
C VAL A 4 -14.50 -4.29 -22.74
N ALA A 5 -15.66 -4.77 -23.17
CA ALA A 5 -16.59 -5.44 -22.28
C ALA A 5 -15.90 -6.70 -21.71
N VAL A 6 -15.61 -6.70 -20.43
CA VAL A 6 -14.94 -7.80 -19.73
C VAL A 6 -15.97 -8.88 -19.45
N SER A 7 -15.65 -10.16 -19.80
CA SER A 7 -16.47 -11.29 -19.41
C SER A 7 -16.50 -11.43 -17.88
N PRO A 8 -17.68 -11.48 -17.24
CA PRO A 8 -17.83 -11.56 -15.79
C PRO A 8 -17.10 -12.77 -15.14
N GLU A 9 -16.92 -13.85 -15.89
CA GLU A 9 -16.35 -15.11 -15.37
C GLU A 9 -14.82 -15.06 -15.11
N ALA A 10 -14.09 -14.09 -15.68
CA ALA A 10 -12.63 -14.09 -15.67
C ALA A 10 -12.01 -13.30 -14.52
N ASP A 11 -12.78 -12.44 -13.85
CA ASP A 11 -12.29 -11.43 -12.91
C ASP A 11 -12.96 -11.57 -11.53
N TRP A 12 -12.14 -11.60 -10.48
CA TRP A 12 -12.61 -11.75 -9.11
C TRP A 12 -13.53 -10.61 -8.64
N VAL A 13 -13.27 -9.38 -9.11
CA VAL A 13 -14.07 -8.19 -8.75
C VAL A 13 -15.48 -8.31 -9.31
N SER A 14 -15.60 -8.67 -10.59
CA SER A 14 -16.91 -8.89 -11.24
C SER A 14 -17.72 -9.97 -10.52
N ARG A 15 -17.08 -11.08 -10.13
CA ARG A 15 -17.74 -12.15 -9.40
C ARG A 15 -18.27 -11.70 -8.05
N PHE A 16 -17.46 -10.99 -7.24
CA PHE A 16 -17.96 -10.45 -5.98
C PHE A 16 -19.03 -9.38 -6.18
N ALA A 17 -18.93 -8.56 -7.21
CA ALA A 17 -20.01 -7.61 -7.54
C ALA A 17 -21.33 -8.33 -7.85
N ASP A 18 -21.30 -9.45 -8.61
CA ASP A 18 -22.49 -10.26 -8.87
C ASP A 18 -23.09 -10.82 -7.57
N GLU A 19 -22.25 -11.40 -6.70
CA GLU A 19 -22.67 -11.95 -5.41
C GLU A 19 -23.28 -10.87 -4.50
N VAL A 20 -22.64 -9.69 -4.43
CA VAL A 20 -23.06 -8.57 -3.58
C VAL A 20 -24.37 -7.95 -4.08
N ILE A 21 -24.53 -7.78 -5.40
CA ILE A 21 -25.78 -7.27 -6.01
C ILE A 21 -26.93 -8.23 -5.71
N ALA A 22 -26.72 -9.53 -5.92
CA ALA A 22 -27.75 -10.54 -5.65
C ALA A 22 -28.15 -10.57 -4.17
N GLU A 23 -27.18 -10.46 -3.29
CA GLU A 23 -27.42 -10.46 -1.84
C GLU A 23 -28.10 -9.17 -1.37
N ALA A 24 -27.73 -8.02 -1.92
CA ALA A 24 -28.39 -6.76 -1.63
C ALA A 24 -29.86 -6.76 -2.07
N GLU A 25 -30.16 -7.30 -3.26
CA GLU A 25 -31.52 -7.46 -3.75
C GLU A 25 -32.36 -8.40 -2.86
N ARG A 26 -31.72 -9.44 -2.29
CA ARG A 26 -32.37 -10.34 -1.34
C ARG A 26 -32.70 -9.66 0.01
N ARG A 27 -31.72 -8.91 0.58
CA ARG A 27 -31.83 -8.33 1.93
C ARG A 27 -32.64 -7.04 1.96
N ALA A 28 -32.42 -6.16 1.00
CA ALA A 28 -32.93 -4.79 1.02
C ALA A 28 -33.17 -4.26 -0.40
N PRO A 29 -34.13 -4.83 -1.16
CA PRO A 29 -34.38 -4.42 -2.54
C PRO A 29 -34.64 -2.93 -2.67
N GLY A 30 -34.01 -2.28 -3.66
CA GLY A 30 -34.14 -0.87 -3.94
C GLY A 30 -33.43 0.09 -2.98
N LYS A 31 -32.62 -0.42 -2.02
CA LYS A 31 -31.76 0.41 -1.18
C LYS A 31 -30.35 0.47 -1.75
N PRO A 32 -29.56 1.54 -1.44
CA PRO A 32 -28.15 1.58 -1.78
C PRO A 32 -27.39 0.37 -1.21
N ILE A 33 -26.50 -0.20 -2.02
CA ILE A 33 -25.63 -1.31 -1.61
C ILE A 33 -24.50 -0.77 -0.76
N VAL A 34 -24.26 -1.36 0.41
CA VAL A 34 -23.22 -0.91 1.33
C VAL A 34 -22.04 -1.88 1.34
N CYS A 35 -20.87 -1.39 0.89
CA CYS A 35 -19.58 -2.02 1.08
C CYS A 35 -18.83 -1.28 2.20
N ALA A 36 -18.12 -1.98 3.06
CA ALA A 36 -17.46 -1.37 4.22
C ALA A 36 -15.98 -1.73 4.32
N SER A 37 -15.23 -0.86 4.98
CA SER A 37 -13.85 -1.01 5.44
C SER A 37 -13.70 -0.39 6.82
N GLY A 38 -12.72 -0.84 7.61
CA GLY A 38 -12.35 -0.23 8.88
C GLY A 38 -10.86 0.14 8.91
N LEU A 39 -10.51 1.30 9.45
CA LEU A 39 -9.13 1.73 9.63
C LEU A 39 -8.92 2.34 11.01
N SER A 40 -7.93 1.86 11.75
CA SER A 40 -7.54 2.44 13.04
C SER A 40 -6.34 3.39 12.88
N PRO A 41 -6.48 4.69 13.24
CA PRO A 41 -5.37 5.64 13.25
C PRO A 41 -4.54 5.55 14.55
N SER A 42 -4.30 4.34 15.05
CA SER A 42 -3.54 4.08 16.26
C SER A 42 -2.04 4.38 16.14
N GLY A 43 -1.57 4.59 14.93
CA GLY A 43 -0.22 4.94 14.50
C GLY A 43 -0.17 5.10 12.99
N PRO A 44 1.02 5.10 12.35
CA PRO A 44 1.14 5.14 10.91
C PRO A 44 0.35 4.02 10.24
N ILE A 45 -0.56 4.38 9.32
CA ILE A 45 -1.38 3.41 8.58
C ILE A 45 -0.54 2.89 7.41
N HIS A 46 -0.08 1.65 7.49
CA HIS A 46 0.85 1.07 6.53
C HIS A 46 0.16 0.49 5.28
N LEU A 47 0.95 0.18 4.26
CA LEU A 47 0.48 -0.37 2.97
C LEU A 47 -0.35 -1.66 3.10
N GLY A 48 -0.13 -2.46 4.15
CA GLY A 48 -0.95 -3.64 4.43
C GLY A 48 -2.42 -3.29 4.65
N ASN A 49 -2.69 -2.19 5.37
CA ASN A 49 -4.06 -1.72 5.62
C ASN A 49 -4.74 -1.17 4.35
N LEU A 50 -3.98 -0.74 3.35
CA LEU A 50 -4.57 -0.29 2.08
C LEU A 50 -5.36 -1.43 1.39
N ARG A 51 -5.02 -2.71 1.64
CA ARG A 51 -5.76 -3.84 1.07
C ARG A 51 -7.19 -3.92 1.60
N GLU A 52 -7.38 -3.60 2.86
CA GLU A 52 -8.69 -3.55 3.50
C GLU A 52 -9.62 -2.53 2.81
N VAL A 53 -9.06 -1.44 2.34
CA VAL A 53 -9.80 -0.41 1.59
C VAL A 53 -9.94 -0.75 0.11
N MET A 54 -8.85 -1.20 -0.53
CA MET A 54 -8.85 -1.42 -1.98
C MET A 54 -9.74 -2.59 -2.39
N THR A 55 -9.88 -3.62 -1.56
CA THR A 55 -10.73 -4.78 -1.88
C THR A 55 -12.21 -4.39 -2.00
N PRO A 56 -12.86 -3.77 -0.99
CA PRO A 56 -14.24 -3.33 -1.11
C PRO A 56 -14.41 -2.16 -2.07
N HIS A 57 -13.41 -1.27 -2.20
CA HIS A 57 -13.47 -0.18 -3.18
C HIS A 57 -13.61 -0.71 -4.61
N LEU A 58 -12.79 -1.68 -5.01
CA LEU A 58 -12.85 -2.25 -6.36
C LEU A 58 -14.20 -2.92 -6.65
N VAL A 59 -14.79 -3.59 -5.66
CA VAL A 59 -16.13 -4.20 -5.78
C VAL A 59 -17.22 -3.12 -5.84
N ALA A 60 -17.18 -2.12 -4.96
CA ALA A 60 -18.13 -1.01 -4.95
C ALA A 60 -18.08 -0.20 -6.25
N ASP A 61 -16.87 0.03 -6.78
CA ASP A 61 -16.67 0.73 -8.05
C ASP A 61 -17.27 -0.06 -9.23
N GLU A 62 -17.12 -1.38 -9.24
CA GLU A 62 -17.74 -2.26 -10.25
C GLU A 62 -19.27 -2.24 -10.15
N ILE A 63 -19.84 -2.29 -8.94
CA ILE A 63 -21.27 -2.20 -8.71
C ILE A 63 -21.83 -0.87 -9.28
N ARG A 64 -21.11 0.24 -9.03
CA ARG A 64 -21.46 1.56 -9.61
C ARG A 64 -21.36 1.58 -11.13
N ARG A 65 -20.33 0.96 -11.73
CA ARG A 65 -20.18 0.81 -13.20
C ARG A 65 -21.34 0.06 -13.85
N ARG A 66 -21.99 -0.83 -13.11
CA ARG A 66 -23.18 -1.58 -13.53
C ARG A 66 -24.50 -0.80 -13.33
N GLY A 67 -24.41 0.43 -12.81
CA GLY A 67 -25.56 1.32 -12.65
C GLY A 67 -26.33 1.15 -11.35
N HIS A 68 -25.80 0.40 -10.37
CA HIS A 68 -26.38 0.30 -9.04
C HIS A 68 -25.87 1.40 -8.12
N GLU A 69 -26.74 1.93 -7.27
CA GLU A 69 -26.31 2.82 -6.21
C GLU A 69 -25.52 2.04 -5.15
N CYS A 70 -24.28 2.44 -4.93
CA CYS A 70 -23.39 1.77 -3.99
C CYS A 70 -22.59 2.77 -3.17
N VAL A 71 -22.59 2.58 -1.85
CA VAL A 71 -21.81 3.37 -0.90
C VAL A 71 -20.65 2.52 -0.39
N HIS A 72 -19.44 3.02 -0.48
CA HIS A 72 -18.28 2.47 0.21
C HIS A 72 -18.08 3.25 1.51
N LEU A 73 -18.31 2.63 2.65
CA LEU A 73 -18.05 3.22 3.96
C LEU A 73 -16.60 2.96 4.38
N ILE A 74 -15.92 3.97 4.92
CA ILE A 74 -14.69 3.77 5.67
C ILE A 74 -14.94 4.20 7.11
N SER A 75 -15.00 3.21 8.00
CA SER A 75 -15.08 3.43 9.44
C SER A 75 -13.69 3.75 9.99
N TRP A 76 -13.55 4.95 10.53
CA TRP A 76 -12.34 5.35 11.24
C TRP A 76 -12.50 5.01 12.72
N ASP A 77 -11.70 4.04 13.22
CA ASP A 77 -11.68 3.62 14.61
C ASP A 77 -10.92 4.64 15.50
N ASP A 78 -11.23 5.90 15.31
CA ASP A 78 -10.61 7.05 15.96
C ASP A 78 -11.06 7.24 17.43
N TYR A 79 -12.06 6.49 17.87
CA TYR A 79 -12.49 6.41 19.27
C TYR A 79 -11.87 5.24 20.03
N ASP A 80 -11.03 4.45 19.38
CA ASP A 80 -10.26 3.40 20.03
C ASP A 80 -9.27 3.98 21.04
N ARG A 81 -8.94 3.18 22.05
CA ARG A 81 -7.95 3.56 23.06
C ARG A 81 -6.54 3.67 22.47
N PHE A 82 -5.77 4.63 22.93
CA PHE A 82 -4.33 4.65 22.73
C PHE A 82 -3.69 3.54 23.55
N ARG A 83 -3.25 2.46 22.91
CA ARG A 83 -2.84 1.21 23.58
C ARG A 83 -1.41 1.23 24.08
N LYS A 84 -0.51 1.77 23.28
CA LYS A 84 0.93 1.85 23.55
C LYS A 84 1.54 3.03 22.80
N VAL A 85 2.70 3.48 23.27
CA VAL A 85 3.49 4.48 22.54
C VAL A 85 4.19 3.78 21.38
N PRO A 86 3.88 4.11 20.10
CA PRO A 86 4.53 3.48 18.96
C PRO A 86 6.01 3.87 18.88
N ALA A 87 6.87 2.92 18.52
CA ALA A 87 8.27 3.22 18.27
C ALA A 87 8.46 3.98 16.95
N GLY A 88 9.47 4.85 16.88
CA GLY A 88 9.90 5.50 15.64
C GLY A 88 8.98 6.60 15.10
N VAL A 89 8.00 7.05 15.85
CA VAL A 89 7.19 8.21 15.50
C VAL A 89 7.93 9.49 15.92
N PRO A 90 8.26 10.41 15.01
CA PRO A 90 8.89 11.67 15.37
C PRO A 90 8.00 12.54 16.27
N GLY A 91 8.62 13.28 17.20
CA GLY A 91 7.90 14.24 18.03
C GLY A 91 7.16 13.64 19.23
N ILE A 92 7.43 12.38 19.57
CA ILE A 92 6.93 11.72 20.79
C ILE A 92 8.10 11.13 21.59
N ASP A 93 7.88 10.95 22.88
CA ASP A 93 8.83 10.37 23.83
C ASP A 93 8.11 9.48 24.88
N GLU A 94 8.84 9.00 25.88
CA GLU A 94 8.32 8.13 26.93
C GLU A 94 7.19 8.78 27.77
N THR A 95 7.12 10.11 27.81
CA THR A 95 6.05 10.83 28.55
C THR A 95 4.67 10.58 27.94
N TRP A 96 4.61 10.13 26.69
CA TRP A 96 3.36 9.78 26.01
C TRP A 96 2.64 8.58 26.61
N ALA A 97 3.33 7.78 27.44
CA ALA A 97 2.69 6.71 28.22
C ALA A 97 1.55 7.23 29.12
N GLN A 98 1.56 8.52 29.50
CA GLN A 98 0.47 9.17 30.22
C GLN A 98 -0.86 9.18 29.46
N HIS A 99 -0.85 8.98 28.14
CA HIS A 99 -2.06 8.97 27.31
C HIS A 99 -2.64 7.57 27.11
N ILE A 100 -1.93 6.51 27.52
CA ILE A 100 -2.42 5.14 27.37
C ILE A 100 -3.80 5.00 28.03
N GLY A 101 -4.75 4.44 27.27
CA GLY A 101 -6.15 4.27 27.68
C GLY A 101 -7.09 5.40 27.28
N LYS A 102 -6.59 6.54 26.78
CA LYS A 102 -7.45 7.61 26.25
C LYS A 102 -7.93 7.30 24.84
N PRO A 103 -9.09 7.82 24.41
CA PRO A 103 -9.48 7.79 23.00
C PRO A 103 -8.41 8.44 22.11
N LEU A 104 -8.15 7.92 20.91
CA LEU A 104 -7.16 8.46 20.00
C LEU A 104 -7.40 9.94 19.66
N THR A 105 -8.65 10.38 19.63
CA THR A 105 -9.03 11.79 19.44
C THR A 105 -8.78 12.67 20.65
N SER A 106 -8.57 12.09 21.85
CA SER A 106 -8.19 12.80 23.08
C SER A 106 -6.67 12.81 23.33
N VAL A 107 -5.89 12.14 22.47
CA VAL A 107 -4.42 12.16 22.55
C VAL A 107 -3.92 13.30 21.67
N PRO A 108 -3.00 14.19 22.16
CA PRO A 108 -2.46 15.26 21.35
C PRO A 108 -1.72 14.72 20.13
N ALA A 109 -1.66 15.50 19.06
CA ALA A 109 -0.85 15.17 17.91
C ALA A 109 0.65 15.24 18.25
N PRO A 110 1.53 14.49 17.56
CA PRO A 110 2.98 14.58 17.75
C PRO A 110 3.51 16.02 17.62
N ALA A 111 4.60 16.35 18.32
CA ALA A 111 5.19 17.67 18.28
C ALA A 111 5.53 18.10 16.84
N GLY A 112 5.15 19.32 16.47
CA GLY A 112 5.30 19.85 15.10
C GLY A 112 4.18 19.48 14.13
N SER A 113 3.20 18.69 14.55
CA SER A 113 2.01 18.38 13.73
C SER A 113 1.12 19.61 13.55
N ARG A 114 0.52 19.73 12.36
CA ARG A 114 -0.53 20.74 12.07
C ARG A 114 -1.94 20.30 12.51
N TYR A 115 -2.10 19.06 12.93
CA TYR A 115 -3.39 18.46 13.29
C TYR A 115 -3.66 18.59 14.79
N ALA A 116 -4.94 18.59 15.17
CA ALA A 116 -5.36 18.83 16.55
C ALA A 116 -5.05 17.66 17.49
N ASN A 117 -5.11 16.43 16.98
CA ASN A 117 -4.97 15.22 17.79
C ASN A 117 -4.27 14.09 17.02
N TRP A 118 -3.97 13.02 17.74
CA TRP A 118 -3.33 11.82 17.23
C TRP A 118 -4.07 11.19 16.04
N ALA A 119 -5.38 11.00 16.18
CA ALA A 119 -6.18 10.36 15.15
C ALA A 119 -6.13 11.16 13.84
N GLU A 120 -6.33 12.48 13.87
CA GLU A 120 -6.27 13.33 12.69
C GLU A 120 -4.89 13.34 12.03
N HIS A 121 -3.83 13.28 12.84
CA HIS A 121 -2.46 13.24 12.32
C HIS A 121 -2.22 11.98 11.47
N PHE A 122 -2.68 10.82 11.90
CA PHE A 122 -2.45 9.57 11.18
C PHE A 122 -3.51 9.24 10.12
N LYS A 123 -4.72 9.82 10.21
CA LYS A 123 -5.72 9.72 9.15
C LYS A 123 -5.31 10.49 7.89
N ALA A 124 -4.75 11.68 8.05
CA ALA A 124 -4.54 12.61 6.94
C ALA A 124 -3.69 12.04 5.79
N PRO A 125 -2.52 11.40 5.99
CA PRO A 125 -1.74 10.82 4.90
C PRO A 125 -2.50 9.72 4.14
N MET A 126 -3.31 8.93 4.83
CA MET A 126 -4.14 7.90 4.20
C MET A 126 -5.26 8.55 3.37
N ILE A 127 -5.96 9.56 3.90
CA ILE A 127 -7.01 10.30 3.18
C ILE A 127 -6.47 10.90 1.88
N GLU A 128 -5.29 11.55 1.94
CA GLU A 128 -4.60 12.11 0.78
C GLU A 128 -4.24 11.03 -0.24
N SER A 129 -3.77 9.87 0.23
CA SER A 129 -3.45 8.72 -0.62
C SER A 129 -4.68 8.12 -1.30
N LEU A 130 -5.78 7.97 -0.56
CA LEU A 130 -7.05 7.46 -1.10
C LEU A 130 -7.62 8.39 -2.18
N ALA A 131 -7.49 9.70 -2.00
CA ALA A 131 -7.88 10.68 -3.02
C ALA A 131 -7.04 10.52 -4.31
N GLN A 132 -5.72 10.37 -4.21
CA GLN A 132 -4.86 10.12 -5.35
C GLN A 132 -5.17 8.79 -6.05
N LEU A 133 -5.56 7.76 -5.28
CA LEU A 133 -5.98 6.47 -5.81
C LEU A 133 -7.41 6.48 -6.40
N GLY A 134 -8.13 7.60 -6.35
CA GLY A 134 -9.50 7.70 -6.82
C GLY A 134 -10.48 6.85 -6.01
N VAL A 135 -10.22 6.66 -4.72
CA VAL A 135 -11.12 5.95 -3.82
C VAL A 135 -12.22 6.89 -3.37
N GLU A 136 -13.42 6.67 -3.88
CA GLU A 136 -14.61 7.39 -3.48
C GLU A 136 -15.29 6.64 -2.32
N TYR A 137 -15.45 7.30 -1.17
CA TYR A 137 -16.00 6.69 0.03
C TYR A 137 -16.76 7.69 0.91
N HIS A 138 -17.58 7.18 1.81
CA HIS A 138 -18.24 7.94 2.87
C HIS A 138 -17.52 7.68 4.20
N PRO A 139 -16.88 8.69 4.83
CA PRO A 139 -16.18 8.52 6.10
C PRO A 139 -17.13 8.45 7.28
N ILE A 140 -16.87 7.53 8.21
CA ILE A 140 -17.56 7.44 9.49
C ILE A 140 -16.51 7.58 10.60
N SER A 141 -16.64 8.61 11.44
CA SER A 141 -15.85 8.75 12.67
C SER A 141 -16.53 8.02 13.81
N GLN A 142 -15.87 7.04 14.40
CA GLN A 142 -16.41 6.35 15.56
C GLN A 142 -16.51 7.26 16.78
N THR A 143 -15.61 8.24 16.92
CA THR A 143 -15.75 9.30 17.93
C THR A 143 -17.08 10.02 17.77
N GLU A 144 -17.44 10.44 16.56
CA GLU A 144 -18.70 11.11 16.31
C GLU A 144 -19.90 10.19 16.61
N GLN A 145 -19.89 8.94 16.14
CA GLN A 145 -20.98 8.00 16.33
C GLN A 145 -21.29 7.79 17.81
N TYR A 146 -20.25 7.57 18.64
CA TYR A 146 -20.40 7.34 20.07
C TYR A 146 -20.74 8.61 20.84
N THR A 147 -19.99 9.71 20.65
CA THR A 147 -20.12 10.93 21.47
C THR A 147 -21.39 11.72 21.18
N THR A 148 -21.97 11.60 19.99
CA THR A 148 -23.26 12.21 19.66
C THR A 148 -24.46 11.32 20.00
N GLY A 149 -24.21 10.09 20.45
CA GLY A 149 -25.26 9.16 20.85
C GLY A 149 -25.99 8.47 19.70
N LYS A 150 -25.42 8.45 18.49
CA LYS A 150 -26.02 7.75 17.34
C LYS A 150 -26.18 6.25 17.61
N TYR A 151 -25.27 5.63 18.35
CA TYR A 151 -25.31 4.20 18.72
C TYR A 151 -26.04 3.91 20.05
N ARG A 152 -26.71 4.90 20.65
CA ARG A 152 -27.33 4.75 21.97
C ARG A 152 -28.28 3.55 22.08
N GLU A 153 -29.19 3.42 21.12
CA GLU A 153 -30.17 2.31 21.12
C GLU A 153 -29.48 0.95 21.03
N GLN A 154 -28.41 0.86 20.21
CA GLN A 154 -27.63 -0.36 20.06
C GLN A 154 -26.83 -0.70 21.32
N ILE A 155 -26.29 0.31 21.99
CA ILE A 155 -25.59 0.14 23.27
C ILE A 155 -26.58 -0.37 24.35
N LEU A 156 -27.74 0.23 24.46
CA LEU A 156 -28.79 -0.22 25.41
C LEU A 156 -29.27 -1.63 25.07
N LEU A 157 -29.41 -1.96 23.79
CA LEU A 157 -29.74 -3.31 23.34
C LEU A 157 -28.65 -4.30 23.75
N ALA A 158 -27.37 -4.01 23.49
CA ALA A 158 -26.25 -4.86 23.85
C ALA A 158 -26.18 -5.09 25.38
N MET A 159 -26.42 -4.06 26.16
CA MET A 159 -26.46 -4.17 27.63
C MET A 159 -27.61 -5.04 28.11
N ARG A 160 -28.81 -4.89 27.58
CA ARG A 160 -29.97 -5.72 27.88
C ARG A 160 -29.76 -7.18 27.51
N GLU A 161 -29.14 -7.43 26.37
CA GLU A 161 -28.87 -8.78 25.81
C GLU A 161 -27.51 -9.36 26.26
N ARG A 162 -26.82 -8.73 27.23
CA ARG A 162 -25.45 -9.09 27.63
C ARG A 162 -25.27 -10.57 28.02
N ALA A 163 -26.26 -11.18 28.63
CA ALA A 163 -26.21 -12.60 28.99
C ALA A 163 -26.22 -13.52 27.75
N ARG A 164 -26.96 -13.14 26.69
CA ARG A 164 -26.96 -13.87 25.43
C ARG A 164 -25.66 -13.64 24.65
N ILE A 165 -25.14 -12.43 24.67
CA ILE A 165 -23.83 -12.10 24.07
C ILE A 165 -22.74 -12.93 24.74
N ASP A 166 -22.71 -12.95 26.09
CA ASP A 166 -21.73 -13.74 26.86
C ASP A 166 -21.81 -15.24 26.53
N ALA A 167 -23.02 -15.79 26.44
CA ALA A 167 -23.25 -17.18 26.07
C ALA A 167 -22.74 -17.52 24.65
N VAL A 168 -22.83 -16.57 23.70
CA VAL A 168 -22.23 -16.72 22.37
C VAL A 168 -20.71 -16.71 22.48
N LEU A 169 -20.12 -15.75 23.17
CA LEU A 169 -18.68 -15.61 23.34
C LEU A 169 -18.06 -16.83 24.05
N ASP A 170 -18.74 -17.39 25.06
CA ASP A 170 -18.27 -18.57 25.81
C ASP A 170 -18.11 -19.81 24.92
N ARG A 171 -18.93 -19.98 23.89
CA ARG A 171 -18.80 -21.09 22.94
C ARG A 171 -17.43 -21.07 22.22
N TYR A 172 -16.82 -19.90 22.10
CA TYR A 172 -15.53 -19.69 21.46
C TYR A 172 -14.36 -19.63 22.44
N ARG A 173 -14.57 -19.14 23.67
CA ARG A 173 -13.56 -19.15 24.75
C ARG A 173 -13.15 -20.58 25.11
N THR A 174 -14.13 -21.50 25.20
CA THR A 174 -13.90 -22.91 25.49
C THR A 174 -13.18 -23.66 24.38
N LYS A 175 -13.48 -23.35 23.10
CA LYS A 175 -12.82 -23.96 21.95
C LYS A 175 -11.35 -23.54 21.84
N ASN A 176 -11.01 -22.31 22.16
CA ASN A 176 -9.62 -21.84 22.19
C ASN A 176 -8.78 -22.48 23.30
N ARG A 177 -9.40 -22.91 24.41
CA ARG A 177 -8.73 -23.66 25.51
C ARG A 177 -8.48 -25.13 25.13
N THR A 178 -9.31 -25.72 24.28
CA THR A 178 -9.20 -27.13 23.84
C THR A 178 -8.49 -27.28 22.49
N ALA A 179 -8.42 -26.24 21.67
CA ALA A 179 -7.80 -26.25 20.35
C ALA A 179 -6.25 -26.07 20.37
N GLY A 180 -5.63 -26.17 21.52
CA GLY A 180 -4.17 -26.30 21.63
C GLY A 180 -3.60 -27.55 20.92
N GLY A 181 -4.36 -28.21 20.05
CA GLY A 181 -4.00 -29.42 19.34
C GLY A 181 -4.49 -29.57 17.90
N ALA A 182 -5.19 -28.62 17.31
CA ALA A 182 -5.59 -28.71 15.90
C ALA A 182 -4.73 -27.77 15.04
N GLN A 183 -3.82 -28.34 14.26
CA GLN A 183 -3.02 -27.61 13.28
C GLN A 183 -3.94 -26.90 12.27
N PRO A 184 -3.78 -25.61 11.99
CA PRO A 184 -4.30 -24.97 10.78
C PRO A 184 -3.67 -25.66 9.56
N GLY A 185 -4.42 -25.84 8.49
CA GLY A 185 -3.85 -26.31 7.23
C GLY A 185 -2.62 -25.46 6.88
N LYS A 186 -1.55 -26.15 6.45
CA LYS A 186 -0.20 -25.62 6.20
C LYS A 186 -0.20 -24.19 5.63
N LEU A 187 -0.18 -23.21 6.51
CA LEU A 187 0.50 -21.95 6.27
C LEU A 187 1.99 -22.25 6.46
N ASP A 188 2.86 -21.77 5.61
CA ASP A 188 4.29 -21.89 5.87
C ASP A 188 4.65 -21.11 7.15
N GLU A 189 5.81 -21.42 7.74
CA GLU A 189 6.19 -20.86 9.06
C GLU A 189 6.27 -19.32 9.05
N GLU A 190 6.54 -18.70 7.88
CA GLU A 190 6.52 -17.24 7.69
C GLU A 190 5.11 -16.67 7.73
N GLU A 191 4.13 -17.35 7.12
CA GLU A 191 2.72 -16.92 7.13
C GLU A 191 2.06 -17.10 8.50
N ALA A 192 2.42 -18.17 9.23
CA ALA A 192 1.93 -18.40 10.60
C ALA A 192 2.53 -17.39 11.60
N ALA A 193 3.81 -17.06 11.48
CA ALA A 193 4.45 -15.99 12.26
C ALA A 193 3.87 -14.62 11.91
N ALA A 194 3.54 -14.42 10.62
CA ALA A 194 2.88 -13.22 10.14
C ALA A 194 1.47 -13.05 10.73
N ALA A 195 0.69 -14.11 10.82
CA ALA A 195 -0.64 -14.08 11.42
C ALA A 195 -0.58 -13.79 12.94
N ALA A 196 0.38 -14.38 13.65
CA ALA A 196 0.52 -14.17 15.10
C ALA A 196 0.89 -12.72 15.46
N GLU A 197 1.76 -12.08 14.66
CA GLU A 197 2.20 -10.70 14.92
C GLU A 197 1.20 -9.65 14.39
N ALA A 198 0.43 -9.97 13.33
CA ALA A 198 -0.68 -9.15 12.88
C ALA A 198 -1.83 -9.17 13.91
N ALA A 199 -2.08 -10.30 14.56
CA ALA A 199 -2.99 -10.38 15.70
C ALA A 199 -2.53 -9.49 16.87
N GLU A 200 -1.23 -9.34 17.10
CA GLU A 200 -0.69 -8.36 18.06
C GLU A 200 -0.82 -6.90 17.56
N GLY A 201 -0.74 -6.68 16.25
CA GLY A 201 -0.84 -5.35 15.61
C GLY A 201 -2.27 -4.88 15.35
N SER A 202 -3.20 -5.80 15.12
CA SER A 202 -4.61 -5.52 14.78
C SER A 202 -5.50 -5.28 15.99
N GLY A 203 -4.97 -5.44 17.19
CA GLY A 203 -5.73 -5.24 18.41
C GLY A 203 -6.57 -6.43 18.89
N ALA A 204 -6.54 -7.54 18.16
CA ALA A 204 -7.27 -8.76 18.56
C ALA A 204 -6.62 -9.50 19.73
N ALA A 205 -5.33 -9.33 19.95
CA ALA A 205 -4.62 -9.92 21.10
C ALA A 205 -4.60 -8.95 22.28
N GLY A 206 -5.34 -9.27 23.35
CA GLY A 206 -5.39 -8.49 24.60
C GLY A 206 -6.51 -7.46 24.66
N GLU A 207 -7.55 -7.60 23.84
CA GLU A 207 -8.78 -6.82 24.02
C GLU A 207 -9.50 -7.24 25.30
N ASP A 208 -9.94 -6.22 26.04
CA ASP A 208 -10.89 -6.42 27.12
C ASP A 208 -12.18 -6.98 26.53
N ASP A 209 -12.53 -8.20 26.91
CA ASP A 209 -13.69 -8.90 26.36
C ASP A 209 -14.99 -8.56 27.10
N GLY A 210 -14.96 -7.58 28.03
CA GLY A 210 -16.10 -7.15 28.82
C GLY A 210 -16.34 -7.98 30.08
N ASN A 211 -15.51 -8.98 30.43
CA ASN A 211 -15.62 -9.75 31.65
C ASN A 211 -15.14 -8.96 32.86
N THR A 212 -15.96 -8.93 33.90
CA THR A 212 -15.63 -8.34 35.21
C THR A 212 -15.96 -9.33 36.32
N VAL A 213 -15.56 -9.02 37.55
CA VAL A 213 -15.95 -9.80 38.75
C VAL A 213 -17.47 -9.77 38.95
N ALA A 214 -18.13 -8.71 38.55
CA ALA A 214 -19.59 -8.52 38.64
C ALA A 214 -20.36 -9.16 37.48
N GLY A 215 -19.70 -9.70 36.47
CA GLY A 215 -20.30 -10.34 35.30
C GLY A 215 -19.77 -9.78 33.98
N TYR A 216 -20.47 -10.11 32.90
CA TYR A 216 -20.15 -9.63 31.57
C TYR A 216 -20.89 -8.34 31.22
N PHE A 217 -20.14 -7.32 30.81
CA PHE A 217 -20.67 -6.04 30.34
C PHE A 217 -20.01 -5.64 29.02
N PRO A 218 -20.75 -5.60 27.90
CA PRO A 218 -20.17 -5.28 26.58
C PRO A 218 -19.83 -3.81 26.37
N TYR A 219 -20.16 -2.95 27.32
CA TYR A 219 -19.89 -1.50 27.25
C TYR A 219 -18.81 -1.12 28.27
N LYS A 220 -17.86 -0.31 27.81
CA LYS A 220 -16.76 0.20 28.60
C LYS A 220 -16.75 1.73 28.59
N PRO A 221 -17.04 2.38 29.74
CA PRO A 221 -17.00 3.84 29.84
C PRO A 221 -15.57 4.37 29.79
N TYR A 222 -15.38 5.54 29.21
CA TYR A 222 -14.19 6.36 29.45
C TYR A 222 -14.42 7.19 30.73
N CYS A 223 -13.44 7.17 31.62
CA CYS A 223 -13.54 7.86 32.92
C CYS A 223 -13.70 9.38 32.73
N SER A 224 -14.66 9.99 33.40
CA SER A 224 -14.93 11.44 33.32
C SER A 224 -13.80 12.30 33.86
N VAL A 225 -12.92 11.76 34.74
CA VAL A 225 -11.80 12.47 35.35
C VAL A 225 -10.50 12.35 34.56
N CYS A 226 -10.10 11.12 34.15
CA CYS A 226 -8.81 10.89 33.50
C CYS A 226 -8.90 10.60 32.00
N ASP A 227 -10.10 10.50 31.44
CA ASP A 227 -10.43 10.21 30.05
C ASP A 227 -9.88 8.87 29.52
N ARG A 228 -9.63 7.91 30.44
CA ARG A 228 -9.10 6.59 30.09
C ARG A 228 -10.17 5.51 30.20
N ASP A 229 -10.01 4.45 29.42
CA ASP A 229 -10.83 3.24 29.48
C ASP A 229 -10.36 2.22 30.55
N LEU A 230 -9.50 2.64 31.49
CA LEU A 230 -9.05 1.84 32.61
C LEU A 230 -10.16 1.74 33.68
N THR A 231 -11.37 1.51 33.22
CA THR A 231 -12.61 1.44 33.97
C THR A 231 -13.10 0.01 34.06
N THR A 232 -13.83 -0.29 35.15
CA THR A 232 -14.51 -1.57 35.39
C THR A 232 -15.94 -1.28 35.75
N VAL A 233 -16.89 -1.83 35.00
CA VAL A 233 -18.30 -1.78 35.34
C VAL A 233 -18.55 -2.73 36.50
N VAL A 234 -19.20 -2.23 37.54
CA VAL A 234 -19.45 -2.99 38.80
C VAL A 234 -20.93 -3.28 39.02
N ALA A 235 -21.84 -2.51 38.43
CA ALA A 235 -23.28 -2.75 38.43
C ALA A 235 -23.96 -2.11 37.23
N TYR A 236 -25.09 -2.65 36.82
CA TYR A 236 -25.99 -2.07 35.83
C TYR A 236 -27.43 -2.44 36.12
N ASP A 237 -28.30 -1.46 36.08
CA ASP A 237 -29.73 -1.62 36.25
C ASP A 237 -30.46 -1.49 34.91
N ASP A 238 -31.14 -2.53 34.47
CA ASP A 238 -31.81 -2.60 33.17
C ASP A 238 -33.06 -1.69 33.07
N GLU A 239 -33.69 -1.30 34.20
CA GLU A 239 -34.89 -0.47 34.20
C GLU A 239 -34.54 1.02 34.16
N THR A 240 -33.56 1.45 34.97
CA THR A 240 -33.14 2.83 35.09
C THR A 240 -32.02 3.19 34.09
N THR A 241 -31.35 2.18 33.55
CA THR A 241 -30.11 2.30 32.74
C THR A 241 -28.93 2.90 33.50
N GLU A 242 -28.99 2.84 34.86
CA GLU A 242 -27.90 3.30 35.71
C GLU A 242 -26.76 2.28 35.70
N LEU A 243 -25.54 2.80 35.46
CA LEU A 243 -24.32 2.03 35.38
C LEU A 243 -23.31 2.59 36.37
N ASP A 244 -22.85 1.74 37.27
CA ASP A 244 -21.77 2.06 38.19
C ASP A 244 -20.45 1.55 37.68
N TYR A 245 -19.43 2.40 37.66
CA TYR A 245 -18.08 1.99 37.31
C TYR A 245 -17.03 2.56 38.27
N THR A 246 -15.91 1.86 38.34
CA THR A 246 -14.68 2.33 38.98
C THR A 246 -13.58 2.49 37.96
N CYS A 247 -12.62 3.37 38.22
CA CYS A 247 -11.45 3.60 37.37
C CYS A 247 -10.14 3.39 38.14
N ALA A 248 -9.12 2.91 37.46
CA ALA A 248 -7.76 2.76 38.02
C ALA A 248 -7.16 4.06 38.59
N CYS A 249 -7.67 5.23 38.19
CA CYS A 249 -7.26 6.52 38.78
C CYS A 249 -7.88 6.78 40.18
N GLY A 250 -8.69 5.85 40.71
CA GLY A 250 -9.39 5.98 42.00
C GLY A 250 -10.76 6.64 41.89
N HIS A 251 -11.20 7.06 40.71
CA HIS A 251 -12.55 7.61 40.52
C HIS A 251 -13.61 6.49 40.47
N ALA A 252 -14.78 6.75 41.05
CA ALA A 252 -15.97 5.94 40.92
C ALA A 252 -17.15 6.84 40.59
N GLU A 253 -18.01 6.40 39.69
CA GLU A 253 -19.13 7.21 39.21
C GLU A 253 -20.32 6.31 38.85
N GLN A 254 -21.53 6.82 39.09
CA GLN A 254 -22.76 6.29 38.51
C GLN A 254 -23.20 7.19 37.37
N VAL A 255 -23.47 6.60 36.21
CA VAL A 255 -23.98 7.30 35.04
C VAL A 255 -25.26 6.65 34.54
N ARG A 256 -26.15 7.44 33.93
CA ARG A 256 -27.33 6.89 33.26
C ARG A 256 -26.99 6.64 31.80
N LEU A 257 -26.90 5.38 31.39
CA LEU A 257 -26.40 5.00 30.07
C LEU A 257 -27.28 5.53 28.92
N SER A 258 -28.58 5.72 29.14
CA SER A 258 -29.50 6.36 28.18
C SER A 258 -29.16 7.84 27.87
N GLU A 259 -28.34 8.47 28.69
CA GLU A 259 -27.90 9.86 28.55
C GLU A 259 -26.38 10.00 28.36
N HIS A 260 -25.62 8.93 28.67
CA HIS A 260 -24.16 8.91 28.69
C HIS A 260 -23.58 8.56 27.31
N ASN A 261 -22.64 9.39 26.82
CA ASN A 261 -22.03 9.25 25.50
C ASN A 261 -20.49 9.09 25.56
N ARG A 262 -19.93 8.74 26.73
CA ARG A 262 -18.48 8.59 26.94
C ARG A 262 -18.14 7.13 27.22
N GLY A 263 -17.99 6.35 26.19
CA GLY A 263 -17.65 4.95 26.27
C GLY A 263 -17.92 4.24 24.97
N LYS A 264 -17.54 2.99 24.89
CA LYS A 264 -17.55 2.21 23.67
C LYS A 264 -17.94 0.76 23.96
N LEU A 265 -18.60 0.09 23.01
CA LEU A 265 -18.76 -1.36 23.04
C LEU A 265 -17.39 -2.05 22.83
N VAL A 266 -17.19 -3.20 23.45
CA VAL A 266 -16.03 -4.07 23.17
C VAL A 266 -16.05 -4.53 21.72
N TRP A 267 -14.88 -4.67 21.10
CA TRP A 267 -14.74 -4.88 19.65
C TRP A 267 -15.59 -6.02 19.07
N LYS A 268 -15.63 -7.16 19.74
CA LYS A 268 -16.42 -8.33 19.27
C LYS A 268 -17.93 -8.09 19.23
N VAL A 269 -18.41 -7.05 19.90
CA VAL A 269 -19.82 -6.63 19.92
C VAL A 269 -20.04 -5.39 19.06
N ASP A 270 -19.08 -4.47 19.06
CA ASP A 270 -19.08 -3.24 18.29
C ASP A 270 -19.15 -3.49 16.77
N TRP A 271 -18.30 -4.38 16.27
CA TRP A 271 -18.22 -4.64 14.83
C TRP A 271 -19.52 -5.23 14.24
N PRO A 272 -20.11 -6.33 14.77
CA PRO A 272 -21.40 -6.83 14.29
C PRO A 272 -22.56 -5.85 14.51
N MET A 273 -22.52 -5.03 15.56
CA MET A 273 -23.49 -3.95 15.75
C MET A 273 -23.47 -2.99 14.57
N ARG A 274 -22.27 -2.57 14.13
CA ARG A 274 -22.10 -1.68 12.96
C ARG A 274 -22.62 -2.32 11.68
N TRP A 275 -22.41 -3.62 11.45
CA TRP A 275 -22.97 -4.32 10.29
C TRP A 275 -24.48 -4.18 10.20
N ALA A 276 -25.18 -4.37 11.31
CA ALA A 276 -26.62 -4.22 11.37
C ALA A 276 -27.05 -2.75 11.22
N TYR A 277 -26.35 -1.84 11.91
CA TYR A 277 -26.69 -0.41 11.93
C TYR A 277 -26.52 0.25 10.55
N GLU A 278 -25.42 -0.03 9.86
CA GLU A 278 -25.10 0.53 8.55
C GLU A 278 -25.70 -0.28 7.38
N GLY A 279 -26.23 -1.47 7.65
CA GLY A 279 -26.76 -2.37 6.61
C GLY A 279 -25.69 -2.90 5.66
N VAL A 280 -24.54 -3.28 6.20
CA VAL A 280 -23.37 -3.71 5.42
C VAL A 280 -23.66 -5.02 4.69
N ILE A 281 -23.43 -5.04 3.38
CA ILE A 281 -23.58 -6.25 2.53
C ILE A 281 -22.22 -6.90 2.24
N PHE A 282 -21.15 -6.11 2.14
CA PHE A 282 -19.81 -6.59 1.80
C PHE A 282 -18.75 -5.94 2.67
N GLU A 283 -18.01 -6.75 3.42
CA GLU A 283 -16.85 -6.31 4.21
C GLU A 283 -15.81 -7.42 4.30
N PRO A 284 -14.74 -7.38 3.49
CA PRO A 284 -13.63 -8.32 3.58
C PRO A 284 -12.90 -8.19 4.92
N SER A 285 -12.33 -9.29 5.41
CA SER A 285 -11.58 -9.30 6.67
C SER A 285 -10.18 -9.90 6.49
N GLY A 286 -9.22 -9.41 7.26
CA GLY A 286 -7.88 -9.96 7.31
C GLY A 286 -7.87 -11.41 7.78
N VAL A 287 -6.80 -12.14 7.44
CA VAL A 287 -6.61 -13.54 7.86
C VAL A 287 -6.65 -13.71 9.39
N ASP A 288 -6.19 -12.71 10.13
CA ASP A 288 -6.21 -12.62 11.60
C ASP A 288 -7.62 -12.54 12.19
N HIS A 289 -8.57 -11.94 11.46
CA HIS A 289 -9.99 -11.85 11.87
C HIS A 289 -10.85 -12.99 11.32
N SER A 290 -10.31 -13.86 10.47
CA SER A 290 -11.08 -14.90 9.76
C SER A 290 -10.84 -16.32 10.28
N SER A 291 -9.95 -16.51 11.26
CA SER A 291 -9.68 -17.83 11.88
C SER A 291 -10.83 -18.31 12.75
N PRO A 292 -10.94 -19.64 13.03
CA PRO A 292 -11.98 -20.18 13.93
C PRO A 292 -12.01 -19.50 15.30
N GLY A 293 -13.17 -18.96 15.69
CA GLY A 293 -13.35 -18.21 16.94
C GLY A 293 -12.89 -16.75 16.89
N SER A 294 -12.51 -16.27 15.71
CA SER A 294 -12.16 -14.88 15.48
C SER A 294 -13.38 -13.94 15.47
N SER A 295 -13.09 -12.63 15.45
CA SER A 295 -14.12 -11.60 15.53
C SER A 295 -15.13 -11.67 14.38
N PHE A 296 -14.72 -12.07 13.16
CA PHE A 296 -15.64 -12.18 12.02
C PHE A 296 -16.65 -13.33 12.20
N GLN A 297 -16.21 -14.50 12.67
CA GLN A 297 -17.11 -15.64 12.91
C GLN A 297 -18.05 -15.40 14.09
N VAL A 298 -17.52 -14.86 15.19
CA VAL A 298 -18.31 -14.51 16.37
C VAL A 298 -19.33 -13.42 16.01
N GLY A 299 -18.89 -12.41 15.25
CA GLY A 299 -19.73 -11.33 14.77
C GLY A 299 -20.89 -11.83 13.91
N GLY A 300 -20.66 -12.85 13.07
CA GLY A 300 -21.69 -13.47 12.25
C GLY A 300 -22.87 -14.07 13.05
N GLN A 301 -22.62 -14.56 14.26
CA GLN A 301 -23.70 -15.00 15.16
C GLN A 301 -24.35 -13.82 15.87
N LEU A 302 -23.55 -12.89 16.40
CA LEU A 302 -24.06 -11.76 17.16
C LEU A 302 -24.93 -10.82 16.31
N VAL A 303 -24.57 -10.58 15.06
CA VAL A 303 -25.35 -9.71 14.17
C VAL A 303 -26.78 -10.20 13.99
N GLY A 304 -26.98 -11.52 13.83
CA GLY A 304 -28.31 -12.11 13.67
C GLY A 304 -29.04 -12.29 15.00
N GLU A 305 -28.37 -12.85 16.01
CA GLU A 305 -29.01 -13.22 17.29
C GLU A 305 -29.36 -12.00 18.14
N ILE A 306 -28.60 -10.89 18.04
CA ILE A 306 -28.72 -9.72 18.90
C ILE A 306 -29.21 -8.49 18.16
N PHE A 307 -28.58 -8.16 17.01
CA PHE A 307 -28.79 -6.88 16.33
C PHE A 307 -29.80 -6.94 15.18
N GLY A 308 -30.31 -8.13 14.84
CA GLY A 308 -31.35 -8.31 13.81
C GLY A 308 -30.86 -8.05 12.38
N GLY A 309 -29.56 -8.11 12.15
CA GLY A 309 -28.92 -8.00 10.84
C GLY A 309 -28.46 -9.36 10.31
N GLU A 310 -27.70 -9.33 9.24
CA GLU A 310 -27.04 -10.51 8.64
C GLU A 310 -25.55 -10.26 8.44
N GLN A 311 -24.75 -11.32 8.58
CA GLN A 311 -23.30 -11.23 8.34
C GLN A 311 -23.03 -10.78 6.90
N PRO A 312 -22.14 -9.82 6.66
CA PRO A 312 -21.75 -9.42 5.30
C PRO A 312 -21.01 -10.54 4.56
N ILE A 313 -21.05 -10.51 3.22
CA ILE A 313 -20.11 -11.27 2.40
C ILE A 313 -18.72 -10.74 2.73
N GLY A 314 -17.86 -11.59 3.30
CA GLY A 314 -16.55 -11.20 3.81
C GLY A 314 -15.46 -12.16 3.37
N PRO A 315 -14.94 -12.06 2.13
CA PRO A 315 -13.80 -12.86 1.73
C PRO A 315 -12.57 -12.51 2.57
N MET A 316 -11.86 -13.54 3.02
CA MET A 316 -10.57 -13.37 3.67
C MET A 316 -9.55 -12.78 2.70
N TYR A 317 -8.79 -11.78 3.15
CA TYR A 317 -7.66 -11.27 2.38
C TYR A 317 -6.32 -11.61 3.04
N ALA A 318 -5.34 -11.96 2.18
CA ALA A 318 -3.98 -12.26 2.58
C ALA A 318 -3.13 -10.98 2.71
N PHE A 319 -1.99 -11.09 3.38
CA PHE A 319 -1.10 -9.97 3.63
C PHE A 319 -0.46 -9.39 2.36
N VAL A 320 -0.12 -8.10 2.45
CA VAL A 320 0.74 -7.39 1.50
C VAL A 320 2.11 -7.21 2.16
N GLY A 321 3.16 -7.68 1.50
CA GLY A 321 4.54 -7.55 1.95
C GLY A 321 5.27 -6.42 1.22
N ILE A 322 6.51 -6.16 1.64
CA ILE A 322 7.45 -5.24 0.99
C ILE A 322 8.65 -6.04 0.50
N SER A 323 9.08 -5.81 -0.74
CA SER A 323 10.30 -6.40 -1.28
C SER A 323 11.52 -5.91 -0.49
N GLY A 324 12.38 -6.84 -0.07
CA GLY A 324 13.59 -6.52 0.71
C GLY A 324 13.35 -6.30 2.21
N MET A 325 12.11 -6.40 2.72
CA MET A 325 11.79 -6.30 4.14
C MET A 325 11.18 -7.60 4.67
N ALA A 326 11.59 -8.01 5.87
CA ALA A 326 11.11 -9.26 6.46
C ALA A 326 9.62 -9.22 6.80
N LYS A 327 9.09 -8.10 7.31
CA LYS A 327 7.68 -7.92 7.66
C LYS A 327 7.31 -6.48 7.98
N MET A 328 6.04 -6.11 7.68
CA MET A 328 5.43 -4.85 8.10
C MET A 328 4.75 -5.00 9.47
N SER A 329 5.11 -4.12 10.41
CA SER A 329 4.41 -3.97 11.69
C SER A 329 4.38 -2.51 12.09
N SER A 330 3.19 -1.94 12.28
CA SER A 330 3.02 -0.55 12.71
C SER A 330 3.70 -0.23 14.03
N SER A 331 4.00 -1.26 14.85
CA SER A 331 4.63 -1.08 16.16
C SER A 331 6.14 -0.91 16.12
N ARG A 332 6.81 -1.24 15.00
CA ARG A 332 8.29 -1.17 14.87
C ARG A 332 8.79 0.14 14.28
N GLY A 333 7.91 0.96 13.71
CA GLY A 333 8.28 2.17 12.96
C GLY A 333 8.94 1.84 11.61
N GLY A 334 8.99 2.83 10.71
CA GLY A 334 9.66 2.69 9.40
C GLY A 334 8.96 1.76 8.39
N VAL A 335 7.71 1.37 8.65
CA VAL A 335 6.91 0.59 7.71
C VAL A 335 6.33 1.52 6.66
N PRO A 336 6.51 1.24 5.34
CA PRO A 336 5.99 2.07 4.28
C PRO A 336 4.46 2.22 4.32
N THR A 337 4.02 3.45 4.10
CA THR A 337 2.62 3.87 3.99
C THR A 337 2.17 3.90 2.53
N ALA A 338 0.87 4.12 2.29
CA ALA A 338 0.36 4.37 0.95
C ALA A 338 0.99 5.63 0.31
N ALA A 339 1.27 6.66 1.11
CA ALA A 339 1.94 7.87 0.65
C ALA A 339 3.37 7.58 0.17
N ASP A 340 4.14 6.77 0.92
CA ASP A 340 5.50 6.38 0.50
C ASP A 340 5.50 5.61 -0.82
N ALA A 341 4.51 4.73 -1.04
CA ALA A 341 4.36 4.03 -2.32
C ALA A 341 3.97 4.98 -3.45
N LEU A 342 3.07 5.91 -3.21
CA LEU A 342 2.65 6.93 -4.17
C LEU A 342 3.75 7.95 -4.46
N ASP A 343 4.71 8.14 -3.58
CA ASP A 343 5.90 8.94 -3.86
C ASP A 343 6.75 8.40 -5.03
N ILE A 344 6.77 7.08 -5.22
CA ILE A 344 7.61 6.40 -6.21
C ILE A 344 6.81 5.65 -7.31
N MET A 345 5.49 5.51 -7.13
CA MET A 345 4.60 4.82 -8.07
C MET A 345 3.48 5.73 -8.54
N GLU A 346 3.10 5.60 -9.81
CA GLU A 346 1.88 6.22 -10.33
C GLU A 346 0.65 5.55 -9.70
N PRO A 347 -0.43 6.30 -9.38
CA PRO A 347 -1.64 5.73 -8.78
C PRO A 347 -2.22 4.53 -9.56
N PRO A 348 -2.31 4.52 -10.90
CA PRO A 348 -2.77 3.36 -11.65
C PRO A 348 -1.91 2.11 -11.42
N LEU A 349 -0.59 2.26 -11.31
CA LEU A 349 0.32 1.13 -11.05
C LEU A 349 0.05 0.53 -9.66
N LEU A 350 -0.08 1.36 -8.63
CA LEU A 350 -0.38 0.88 -7.27
C LEU A 350 -1.75 0.20 -7.22
N ARG A 351 -2.80 0.77 -7.84
CA ARG A 351 -4.12 0.15 -7.95
C ARG A 351 -4.08 -1.21 -8.64
N TRP A 352 -3.28 -1.33 -9.72
CA TRP A 352 -3.13 -2.58 -10.45
C TRP A 352 -2.59 -3.72 -9.59
N LEU A 353 -1.68 -3.44 -8.66
CA LEU A 353 -1.16 -4.47 -7.75
C LEU A 353 -2.26 -5.13 -6.92
N TYR A 354 -3.26 -4.35 -6.50
CA TYR A 354 -4.43 -4.87 -5.77
C TYR A 354 -5.46 -5.51 -6.70
N ALA A 355 -5.72 -4.93 -7.87
CA ALA A 355 -6.74 -5.42 -8.81
C ALA A 355 -6.35 -6.75 -9.45
N ARG A 356 -5.08 -6.98 -9.77
CA ARG A 356 -4.59 -8.20 -10.44
C ARG A 356 -4.57 -9.45 -9.55
N ARG A 357 -4.66 -9.29 -8.23
CA ARG A 357 -4.57 -10.39 -7.26
C ARG A 357 -5.89 -10.62 -6.56
N ARG A 358 -6.30 -11.89 -6.47
CA ARG A 358 -7.47 -12.24 -5.65
C ARG A 358 -7.20 -11.86 -4.18
N PRO A 359 -8.26 -11.55 -3.40
CA PRO A 359 -8.07 -11.19 -1.98
C PRO A 359 -7.23 -12.19 -1.18
N ASN A 360 -7.39 -13.47 -1.39
CA ASN A 360 -6.66 -14.54 -0.69
C ASN A 360 -5.24 -14.82 -1.20
N GLN A 361 -4.72 -14.02 -2.14
CA GLN A 361 -3.36 -14.15 -2.66
C GLN A 361 -2.48 -13.04 -2.10
N SER A 362 -1.40 -13.39 -1.40
CA SER A 362 -0.37 -12.45 -0.96
C SER A 362 0.43 -11.90 -2.16
N PHE A 363 1.00 -10.73 -1.99
CA PHE A 363 1.94 -10.13 -2.94
C PHE A 363 2.88 -9.15 -2.22
N LYS A 364 3.97 -8.77 -2.92
CA LYS A 364 4.93 -7.78 -2.40
C LYS A 364 4.90 -6.51 -3.26
N ILE A 365 5.07 -5.37 -2.61
CA ILE A 365 5.24 -4.06 -3.24
C ILE A 365 6.73 -3.74 -3.25
N ALA A 366 7.27 -3.32 -4.41
CA ALA A 366 8.69 -3.09 -4.58
C ALA A 366 9.08 -1.65 -4.24
N PHE A 367 10.03 -1.49 -3.32
CA PHE A 367 10.72 -0.23 -3.04
C PHE A 367 12.20 -0.27 -3.45
N ASP A 368 12.70 -1.46 -3.74
CA ASP A 368 14.05 -1.74 -4.23
C ASP A 368 14.12 -1.71 -5.77
N GLN A 369 15.16 -2.27 -6.34
CA GLN A 369 15.38 -2.33 -7.80
C GLN A 369 14.26 -3.05 -8.57
N GLU A 370 13.46 -3.89 -7.91
CA GLU A 370 12.32 -4.59 -8.52
C GLU A 370 11.22 -3.62 -9.01
N ILE A 371 11.18 -2.37 -8.52
CA ILE A 371 10.25 -1.35 -9.02
C ILE A 371 10.41 -1.12 -10.53
N GLN A 372 11.63 -1.21 -11.06
CA GLN A 372 11.88 -1.03 -12.49
C GLN A 372 11.22 -2.14 -13.32
N ARG A 373 11.30 -3.40 -12.81
CA ARG A 373 10.63 -4.53 -13.44
C ARG A 373 9.11 -4.41 -13.36
N LEU A 374 8.62 -3.91 -12.24
CA LEU A 374 7.18 -3.68 -12.04
C LEU A 374 6.62 -2.69 -13.07
N TYR A 375 7.32 -1.60 -13.34
CA TYR A 375 6.95 -0.67 -14.40
C TYR A 375 7.07 -1.27 -15.81
N ASP A 376 8.09 -2.10 -16.08
CA ASP A 376 8.22 -2.81 -17.35
C ASP A 376 7.04 -3.77 -17.59
N GLU A 377 6.55 -4.47 -16.53
CA GLU A 377 5.36 -5.31 -16.58
C GLU A 377 4.09 -4.49 -16.86
N TRP A 378 3.94 -3.35 -16.18
CA TRP A 378 2.84 -2.41 -16.36
C TRP A 378 2.77 -1.85 -17.78
N ASP A 379 3.87 -1.37 -18.32
CA ASP A 379 3.96 -0.82 -19.67
C ASP A 379 3.69 -1.90 -20.72
N THR A 380 4.17 -3.13 -20.47
CA THR A 380 3.88 -4.29 -21.34
C THR A 380 2.39 -4.64 -21.33
N LEU A 381 1.76 -4.59 -20.16
CA LEU A 381 0.32 -4.82 -20.03
C LEU A 381 -0.47 -3.74 -20.78
N GLY A 382 -0.13 -2.47 -20.62
CA GLY A 382 -0.77 -1.36 -21.33
C GLY A 382 -0.74 -1.55 -22.85
N ARG A 383 0.41 -1.96 -23.40
CA ARG A 383 0.53 -2.29 -24.84
C ARG A 383 -0.35 -3.47 -25.24
N LYS A 384 -0.32 -4.58 -24.49
CA LYS A 384 -1.16 -5.75 -24.77
C LYS A 384 -2.65 -5.43 -24.74
N VAL A 385 -3.08 -4.55 -23.84
CA VAL A 385 -4.47 -4.08 -23.78
C VAL A 385 -4.80 -3.23 -25.01
N GLY A 386 -3.89 -2.32 -25.41
CA GLY A 386 -4.03 -1.52 -26.61
C GLY A 386 -4.12 -2.35 -27.89
N ASP A 387 -3.32 -3.42 -27.99
CA ASP A 387 -3.25 -4.33 -29.13
C ASP A 387 -4.36 -5.42 -29.10
N GLY A 388 -5.18 -5.49 -28.04
CA GLY A 388 -6.19 -6.52 -27.87
C GLY A 388 -5.65 -7.93 -27.62
N THR A 389 -4.38 -8.05 -27.18
CA THR A 389 -3.69 -9.33 -26.92
C THR A 389 -3.59 -9.70 -25.44
N ALA A 390 -4.08 -8.85 -24.54
CA ALA A 390 -4.15 -9.13 -23.10
C ALA A 390 -5.17 -10.23 -22.80
N THR A 391 -4.92 -11.03 -21.76
CA THR A 391 -5.96 -11.94 -21.25
C THR A 391 -7.16 -11.15 -20.72
N PRO A 392 -8.39 -11.72 -20.71
CA PRO A 392 -9.55 -11.02 -20.12
C PRO A 392 -9.32 -10.55 -18.68
N ALA A 393 -8.67 -11.37 -17.85
CA ALA A 393 -8.36 -11.02 -16.46
C ALA A 393 -7.35 -9.85 -16.36
N ASP A 394 -6.31 -9.86 -17.20
CA ASP A 394 -5.32 -8.77 -17.23
C ASP A 394 -5.93 -7.46 -17.76
N ALA A 395 -6.76 -7.55 -18.80
CA ALA A 395 -7.48 -6.39 -19.34
C ALA A 395 -8.45 -5.79 -18.30
N ALA A 396 -9.16 -6.63 -17.54
CA ALA A 396 -10.01 -6.19 -16.45
C ALA A 396 -9.22 -5.49 -15.35
N ALA A 397 -8.13 -6.10 -14.89
CA ALA A 397 -7.26 -5.50 -13.86
C ALA A 397 -6.68 -4.16 -14.32
N TYR A 398 -6.27 -4.05 -15.59
CA TYR A 398 -5.78 -2.80 -16.19
C TYR A 398 -6.87 -1.72 -16.21
N THR A 399 -8.07 -2.05 -16.70
CA THR A 399 -9.21 -1.11 -16.77
C THR A 399 -9.57 -0.54 -15.40
N ARG A 400 -9.58 -1.39 -14.35
CA ARG A 400 -9.86 -0.99 -12.97
C ARG A 400 -8.72 -0.18 -12.36
N ALA A 401 -7.51 -0.35 -12.86
CA ALA A 401 -6.35 0.39 -12.40
C ALA A 401 -6.31 1.81 -12.95
N VAL A 402 -6.59 1.99 -14.25
CA VAL A 402 -6.50 3.30 -14.93
C VAL A 402 -7.70 4.20 -14.69
N GLY A 403 -8.78 3.70 -14.09
CA GLY A 403 -9.97 4.51 -13.85
C GLY A 403 -10.93 3.91 -12.85
N THR A 404 -11.93 4.71 -12.49
CA THR A 404 -13.04 4.40 -11.60
C THR A 404 -14.38 4.61 -12.33
N ALA A 405 -15.50 4.33 -11.67
CA ALA A 405 -16.82 4.66 -12.20
C ALA A 405 -16.98 6.18 -12.43
N ALA A 406 -16.28 7.02 -11.67
CA ALA A 406 -16.29 8.47 -11.80
C ALA A 406 -15.43 8.99 -12.97
N GLY A 407 -14.48 8.21 -13.48
CA GLY A 407 -13.63 8.62 -14.60
C GLY A 407 -12.22 8.03 -14.57
N LEU A 408 -11.38 8.50 -15.49
CA LEU A 408 -9.99 8.08 -15.60
C LEU A 408 -9.12 8.79 -14.55
N LEU A 409 -8.14 8.06 -14.03
CA LEU A 409 -7.10 8.63 -13.20
C LEU A 409 -6.05 9.35 -14.07
N PRO A 410 -5.33 10.34 -13.51
CA PRO A 410 -4.21 10.97 -14.20
C PRO A 410 -3.15 9.93 -14.59
N VAL A 411 -2.68 10.02 -15.83
CA VAL A 411 -1.60 9.20 -16.39
C VAL A 411 -0.53 10.09 -16.99
N THR A 412 0.70 9.58 -17.09
CA THR A 412 1.78 10.25 -17.78
C THR A 412 1.46 10.35 -19.27
N PRO A 413 1.41 11.56 -19.88
CA PRO A 413 1.05 11.75 -21.29
C PRO A 413 2.02 11.07 -22.25
N HIS A 414 3.34 11.30 -22.09
CA HIS A 414 4.41 10.68 -22.88
C HIS A 414 5.11 9.61 -22.05
N VAL A 415 4.72 8.36 -22.28
CA VAL A 415 5.18 7.22 -21.47
C VAL A 415 6.56 6.78 -21.91
N LEU A 416 7.56 7.07 -21.09
CA LEU A 416 8.92 6.54 -21.24
C LEU A 416 9.18 5.43 -20.22
N PRO A 417 10.06 4.44 -20.53
CA PRO A 417 10.40 3.40 -19.57
C PRO A 417 10.94 3.98 -18.26
N TYR A 418 10.40 3.55 -17.13
CA TYR A 418 10.80 4.03 -15.80
C TYR A 418 12.31 3.90 -15.55
N ARG A 419 12.88 2.79 -15.97
CA ARG A 419 14.32 2.51 -15.90
C ARG A 419 15.16 3.56 -16.66
N THR A 420 14.66 4.03 -17.79
CA THR A 420 15.32 5.09 -18.57
C THR A 420 15.25 6.42 -17.82
N LEU A 421 14.08 6.79 -17.32
CA LEU A 421 13.91 8.01 -16.51
C LEU A 421 14.78 7.97 -15.26
N ALA A 422 14.76 6.86 -14.51
CA ALA A 422 15.60 6.68 -13.32
C ALA A 422 17.09 6.84 -13.63
N SER A 423 17.57 6.27 -14.74
CA SER A 423 18.96 6.41 -15.18
C SER A 423 19.33 7.85 -15.53
N ILE A 424 18.43 8.57 -16.20
CA ILE A 424 18.65 9.98 -16.57
C ILE A 424 18.70 10.84 -15.33
N VAL A 425 17.75 10.70 -14.44
CA VAL A 425 17.69 11.45 -13.17
C VAL A 425 18.92 11.19 -12.31
N ASP A 426 19.36 9.93 -12.22
CA ASP A 426 20.56 9.55 -11.47
C ASP A 426 21.82 10.24 -12.02
N VAL A 427 22.00 10.29 -13.34
CA VAL A 427 23.17 10.90 -13.98
C VAL A 427 23.12 12.43 -13.96
N THR A 428 21.94 13.02 -14.16
CA THR A 428 21.76 14.49 -14.18
C THR A 428 21.66 15.08 -12.77
N THR A 429 21.59 14.25 -11.75
CA THR A 429 21.34 14.66 -10.35
C THR A 429 20.10 15.54 -10.19
N GLY A 430 19.11 15.36 -11.09
CA GLY A 430 17.85 16.10 -11.08
C GLY A 430 17.92 17.47 -11.79
N ASP A 431 18.99 17.80 -12.52
CA ASP A 431 19.02 19.01 -13.35
C ASP A 431 17.99 18.93 -14.48
N GLU A 432 16.95 19.77 -14.40
CA GLU A 432 15.81 19.74 -15.32
C GLU A 432 16.19 20.10 -16.76
N ALA A 433 17.10 21.07 -16.97
CA ALA A 433 17.51 21.50 -18.30
C ALA A 433 18.30 20.39 -19.01
N GLN A 434 19.20 19.74 -18.28
CA GLN A 434 19.96 18.60 -18.78
C GLN A 434 19.06 17.40 -19.01
N THR A 435 18.13 17.12 -18.10
CA THR A 435 17.13 16.04 -18.24
C THR A 435 16.31 16.23 -19.51
N LEU A 436 15.75 17.42 -19.75
CA LEU A 436 14.95 17.69 -20.94
C LEU A 436 15.75 17.53 -22.23
N ARG A 437 17.02 18.01 -22.25
CA ARG A 437 17.88 17.83 -23.42
C ARG A 437 18.05 16.35 -23.76
N ILE A 438 18.36 15.52 -22.75
CA ILE A 438 18.55 14.08 -22.96
C ILE A 438 17.25 13.41 -23.42
N LEU A 439 16.11 13.78 -22.81
CA LEU A 439 14.80 13.22 -23.18
C LEU A 439 14.46 13.53 -24.66
N ARG A 440 14.82 14.70 -25.17
CA ARG A 440 14.66 15.07 -26.59
C ARG A 440 15.54 14.24 -27.52
N ASP A 441 16.75 13.91 -27.08
CA ASP A 441 17.69 13.13 -27.84
C ASP A 441 17.40 11.61 -27.80
N LEU A 442 16.49 11.15 -26.93
CA LEU A 442 16.13 9.71 -26.82
C LEU A 442 15.45 9.20 -28.09
N ASP A 443 14.46 9.92 -28.58
CA ASP A 443 13.74 9.62 -29.80
C ASP A 443 13.56 10.90 -30.65
N PRO A 444 14.43 11.15 -31.60
CA PRO A 444 14.31 12.32 -32.48
C PRO A 444 13.05 12.32 -33.34
N ALA A 445 12.39 11.19 -33.54
CA ALA A 445 11.16 11.09 -34.34
C ALA A 445 9.92 11.49 -33.51
N ASP A 446 9.96 11.30 -32.17
CA ASP A 446 8.91 11.70 -31.23
C ASP A 446 9.54 12.38 -30.00
N PRO A 447 10.13 13.58 -30.17
CA PRO A 447 10.87 14.26 -29.12
C PRO A 447 9.95 14.81 -28.03
N VAL A 448 10.33 14.64 -26.77
CA VAL A 448 9.66 15.24 -25.62
C VAL A 448 9.74 16.78 -25.72
N ALA A 449 8.61 17.48 -25.76
CA ALA A 449 8.58 18.93 -25.84
C ALA A 449 8.86 19.61 -24.49
N SER A 450 8.32 19.04 -23.40
CA SER A 450 8.53 19.54 -22.03
C SER A 450 8.61 18.38 -21.01
N LEU A 451 9.18 18.64 -19.83
CA LEU A 451 9.19 17.65 -18.75
C LEU A 451 7.80 17.27 -18.26
N ASP A 452 6.82 18.19 -18.40
CA ASP A 452 5.45 17.95 -17.97
C ASP A 452 4.79 16.78 -18.72
N GLU A 453 5.20 16.53 -19.95
CA GLU A 453 4.71 15.37 -20.72
C GLU A 453 5.15 14.04 -20.13
N THR A 454 6.23 14.01 -19.38
CA THR A 454 6.79 12.82 -18.73
C THR A 454 6.40 12.68 -17.26
N ARG A 455 5.68 13.68 -16.72
CA ARG A 455 5.17 13.68 -15.35
C ARG A 455 3.79 13.02 -15.27
N PRO A 456 3.45 12.35 -14.17
CA PRO A 456 4.20 12.28 -12.90
C PRO A 456 5.34 11.24 -12.86
N ARG A 457 5.50 10.38 -13.89
CA ARG A 457 6.47 9.26 -13.86
C ARG A 457 7.91 9.73 -13.65
N LEU A 458 8.32 10.83 -14.24
CA LEU A 458 9.65 11.42 -14.03
C LEU A 458 9.88 11.78 -12.55
N ASP A 459 8.89 12.41 -11.91
CA ASP A 459 8.99 12.80 -10.49
C ASP A 459 9.07 11.56 -9.59
N LYS A 460 8.32 10.49 -9.92
CA LYS A 460 8.37 9.21 -9.20
C LYS A 460 9.75 8.57 -9.31
N ALA A 461 10.36 8.59 -10.50
CA ALA A 461 11.71 8.09 -10.71
C ALA A 461 12.74 8.91 -9.93
N GLN A 462 12.62 10.23 -9.92
CA GLN A 462 13.49 11.12 -9.16
C GLN A 462 13.37 10.87 -7.65
N ARG A 463 12.15 10.73 -7.16
CA ARG A 463 11.90 10.44 -5.76
C ARG A 463 12.51 9.09 -5.36
N TRP A 464 12.32 8.05 -6.16
CA TRP A 464 12.89 6.73 -5.91
C TRP A 464 14.43 6.78 -5.84
N ILE A 465 15.11 7.42 -6.79
CA ILE A 465 16.58 7.58 -6.78
C ILE A 465 17.03 8.29 -5.49
N THR A 466 16.35 9.37 -5.11
CA THR A 466 16.79 10.20 -3.97
C THR A 466 16.49 9.59 -2.61
N THR A 467 15.48 8.70 -2.50
CA THR A 467 15.05 8.15 -1.21
C THR A 467 15.40 6.68 -1.00
N HIS A 468 15.47 5.88 -2.08
CA HIS A 468 15.61 4.43 -1.99
C HIS A 468 16.91 3.88 -2.58
N VAL A 469 17.62 4.66 -3.40
CA VAL A 469 18.94 4.25 -3.88
C VAL A 469 20.02 4.82 -2.95
N PRO A 470 20.85 3.97 -2.31
CA PRO A 470 21.93 4.42 -1.44
C PRO A 470 22.88 5.39 -2.16
N ALA A 471 23.39 6.39 -1.45
CA ALA A 471 24.21 7.46 -2.04
C ALA A 471 25.50 6.95 -2.71
N ASP A 472 26.06 5.86 -2.22
CA ASP A 472 27.22 5.18 -2.79
C ASP A 472 26.90 4.36 -4.04
N GLN A 473 25.63 4.04 -4.26
CA GLN A 473 25.15 3.35 -5.47
C GLN A 473 24.67 4.30 -6.56
N ARG A 474 24.46 5.59 -6.24
CA ARG A 474 24.07 6.60 -7.24
C ARG A 474 25.21 6.87 -8.19
N THR A 475 24.85 7.18 -9.44
CA THR A 475 25.83 7.41 -10.50
C THR A 475 26.46 8.79 -10.34
N ARG A 476 27.79 8.85 -10.44
CA ARG A 476 28.56 10.09 -10.49
C ARG A 476 29.53 10.02 -11.64
N VAL A 477 29.32 10.86 -12.65
CA VAL A 477 30.24 10.99 -13.78
C VAL A 477 31.57 11.57 -13.28
N LEU A 478 32.68 10.99 -13.71
CA LEU A 478 34.02 11.47 -13.31
C LEU A 478 34.23 12.93 -13.70
N ALA A 479 34.87 13.69 -12.82
CA ALA A 479 35.16 15.11 -13.05
C ALA A 479 36.20 15.33 -14.16
N GLY A 480 37.08 14.37 -14.41
CA GLY A 480 38.09 14.37 -15.45
C GLY A 480 38.44 12.94 -15.87
N PRO A 481 39.25 12.78 -16.96
CA PRO A 481 39.68 11.46 -17.41
C PRO A 481 40.55 10.77 -16.36
N ASP A 482 40.34 9.46 -16.18
CA ASP A 482 41.23 8.62 -15.39
C ASP A 482 42.50 8.35 -16.17
N THR A 483 43.45 9.29 -16.09
CA THR A 483 44.71 9.24 -16.85
C THR A 483 45.56 8.02 -16.49
N ALA A 484 45.49 7.54 -15.25
CA ALA A 484 46.21 6.33 -14.81
C ALA A 484 45.66 5.10 -15.55
N ARG A 485 44.33 4.88 -15.48
CA ARG A 485 43.70 3.75 -16.17
C ARG A 485 43.84 3.84 -17.69
N LEU A 486 43.71 5.04 -18.28
CA LEU A 486 43.88 5.24 -19.71
C LEU A 486 45.31 4.94 -20.19
N ALA A 487 46.34 5.16 -19.35
CA ALA A 487 47.73 4.81 -19.67
C ALA A 487 47.98 3.30 -19.66
N GLU A 488 47.26 2.56 -18.78
CA GLU A 488 47.37 1.10 -18.60
C GLU A 488 46.59 0.28 -19.64
N LEU A 489 45.83 0.90 -20.54
CA LEU A 489 45.00 0.22 -21.53
C LEU A 489 45.83 -0.69 -22.43
N GLY A 490 45.38 -1.92 -22.63
CA GLY A 490 45.88 -2.85 -23.60
C GLY A 490 45.51 -2.45 -25.05
N GLU A 491 46.10 -3.09 -26.02
CA GLU A 491 45.84 -2.81 -27.46
C GLU A 491 44.37 -3.04 -27.81
N THR A 492 43.77 -4.12 -27.37
CA THR A 492 42.35 -4.44 -27.59
C THR A 492 41.41 -3.40 -26.98
N GLU A 493 41.69 -2.94 -25.78
CA GLU A 493 40.87 -1.90 -25.10
C GLU A 493 40.99 -0.56 -25.84
N ARG A 494 42.20 -0.16 -26.26
CA ARG A 494 42.43 1.07 -27.03
C ARG A 494 41.71 1.05 -28.38
N GLU A 495 41.76 -0.08 -29.08
CA GLU A 495 41.07 -0.22 -30.37
C GLU A 495 39.54 -0.21 -30.20
N SER A 496 39.01 -0.85 -29.16
CA SER A 496 37.58 -0.80 -28.83
C SER A 496 37.11 0.62 -28.56
N LEU A 497 37.86 1.42 -27.77
CA LEU A 497 37.57 2.83 -27.54
C LEU A 497 37.67 3.66 -28.82
N ARG A 498 38.67 3.43 -29.68
CA ARG A 498 38.81 4.10 -30.94
C ARG A 498 37.59 3.88 -31.84
N LEU A 499 37.13 2.64 -31.95
CA LEU A 499 35.93 2.28 -32.72
C LEU A 499 34.67 2.98 -32.17
N LEU A 500 34.49 2.97 -30.83
CA LEU A 500 33.38 3.66 -30.19
C LEU A 500 33.41 5.17 -30.53
N LEU A 501 34.54 5.83 -30.26
CA LEU A 501 34.70 7.27 -30.47
C LEU A 501 34.50 7.70 -31.91
N ALA A 502 34.94 6.88 -32.87
CA ALA A 502 34.77 7.13 -34.30
C ALA A 502 33.31 7.06 -34.76
N GLY A 503 32.50 6.21 -34.10
CA GLY A 503 31.08 6.05 -34.46
C GLY A 503 30.11 7.00 -33.73
N LEU A 504 30.59 7.81 -32.78
CA LEU A 504 29.68 8.61 -31.92
C LEU A 504 28.81 9.60 -32.71
N ASP A 505 29.37 10.31 -33.69
CA ASP A 505 28.63 11.35 -34.40
C ASP A 505 27.49 10.80 -35.27
N GLU A 506 27.73 9.64 -35.88
CA GLU A 506 26.72 8.98 -36.73
C GLU A 506 25.63 8.26 -35.92
N HIS A 507 25.89 7.95 -34.63
CA HIS A 507 25.05 7.12 -33.82
C HIS A 507 24.51 7.84 -32.57
N TRP A 508 24.47 9.19 -32.55
CA TRP A 508 24.07 9.95 -31.37
C TRP A 508 22.55 9.97 -31.16
N SER A 509 21.99 8.80 -30.90
CA SER A 509 20.62 8.55 -30.46
C SER A 509 20.60 7.33 -29.57
N LEU A 510 19.51 7.07 -28.82
CA LEU A 510 19.43 5.88 -27.95
C LEU A 510 19.59 4.57 -28.74
N GLU A 511 18.96 4.47 -29.90
CA GLU A 511 19.03 3.31 -30.78
C GLU A 511 20.43 3.20 -31.41
N GLY A 512 20.94 4.30 -31.95
CA GLY A 512 22.28 4.36 -32.57
C GLY A 512 23.37 3.99 -31.58
N LEU A 513 23.38 4.61 -30.39
CA LEU A 513 24.34 4.27 -29.33
C LEU A 513 24.16 2.83 -28.80
N THR A 514 22.94 2.29 -28.79
CA THR A 514 22.74 0.88 -28.49
C THR A 514 23.41 0.00 -29.55
N THR A 515 23.19 0.29 -30.82
CA THR A 515 23.82 -0.43 -31.93
C THR A 515 25.34 -0.33 -31.88
N LEU A 516 25.88 0.85 -31.63
CA LEU A 516 27.32 1.12 -31.55
C LEU A 516 27.96 0.39 -30.37
N VAL A 517 27.46 0.57 -29.14
CA VAL A 517 28.03 0.00 -27.92
C VAL A 517 28.03 -1.53 -27.94
N TYR A 518 26.94 -2.15 -28.43
CA TYR A 518 26.84 -3.61 -28.56
C TYR A 518 27.55 -4.11 -29.83
N GLY A 519 27.79 -3.24 -30.80
CA GLY A 519 28.46 -3.54 -32.08
C GLY A 519 29.98 -3.61 -31.96
N VAL A 520 30.62 -2.73 -31.18
CA VAL A 520 32.08 -2.70 -31.04
C VAL A 520 32.68 -4.08 -30.70
N PRO A 521 32.20 -4.82 -29.69
CA PRO A 521 32.75 -6.16 -29.42
C PRO A 521 32.51 -7.16 -30.56
N LYS A 522 31.44 -7.02 -31.36
CA LYS A 522 31.23 -7.87 -32.54
C LYS A 522 32.28 -7.60 -33.60
N VAL A 523 32.59 -6.32 -33.88
CA VAL A 523 33.61 -5.91 -34.80
C VAL A 523 34.99 -6.43 -34.37
N MET A 524 35.31 -6.30 -33.09
CA MET A 524 36.56 -6.78 -32.49
C MET A 524 36.74 -8.30 -32.62
N LEU A 525 35.66 -9.06 -32.62
CA LEU A 525 35.65 -10.52 -32.82
C LEU A 525 35.47 -10.94 -34.28
N GLY A 526 35.39 -9.98 -35.23
CA GLY A 526 35.14 -10.28 -36.63
C GLY A 526 33.76 -10.89 -36.92
N LEU A 527 32.77 -10.61 -36.08
CA LEU A 527 31.41 -11.18 -36.16
C LEU A 527 30.48 -10.25 -36.94
N PRO A 528 29.47 -10.80 -37.66
CA PRO A 528 28.48 -9.99 -38.35
C PRO A 528 27.55 -9.26 -37.34
N PRO A 529 26.93 -8.12 -37.75
CA PRO A 529 26.09 -7.30 -36.88
C PRO A 529 24.89 -8.04 -36.28
N ASP A 530 24.30 -8.99 -37.00
CA ASP A 530 23.09 -9.74 -36.67
C ASP A 530 23.35 -11.07 -35.94
N VAL A 531 24.61 -11.35 -35.58
CA VAL A 531 24.98 -12.59 -34.86
C VAL A 531 24.24 -12.73 -33.56
N LYS A 532 23.73 -13.94 -33.30
CA LYS A 532 23.13 -14.28 -32.00
C LYS A 532 24.18 -14.30 -30.89
N PRO A 533 23.84 -13.90 -29.65
CA PRO A 533 24.80 -13.87 -28.56
C PRO A 533 25.41 -15.24 -28.26
N THR A 534 26.74 -15.36 -28.47
CA THR A 534 27.54 -16.53 -28.05
C THR A 534 28.14 -16.28 -26.66
N PRO A 535 28.60 -17.30 -25.93
CA PRO A 535 29.31 -17.13 -24.65
C PRO A 535 30.52 -16.18 -24.78
N GLU A 536 31.29 -16.33 -25.83
CA GLU A 536 32.47 -15.51 -26.13
C GLU A 536 32.09 -14.04 -26.34
N LEU A 537 31.07 -13.76 -27.19
CA LEU A 537 30.59 -12.40 -27.42
C LEU A 537 30.06 -11.78 -26.12
N LYS A 538 29.32 -12.54 -25.30
CA LYS A 538 28.84 -12.04 -24.00
C LYS A 538 29.99 -11.69 -23.04
N THR A 539 31.08 -12.41 -23.07
CA THR A 539 32.27 -12.11 -22.27
C THR A 539 32.93 -10.83 -22.77
N ALA A 540 33.21 -10.72 -24.08
CA ALA A 540 33.77 -9.52 -24.66
C ALA A 540 32.91 -8.26 -24.44
N GLN A 541 31.57 -8.38 -24.54
CA GLN A 541 30.66 -7.29 -24.24
C GLN A 541 30.73 -6.88 -22.76
N ARG A 542 30.81 -7.83 -21.85
CA ARG A 542 30.91 -7.55 -20.41
C ARG A 542 32.21 -6.82 -20.07
N GLU A 543 33.32 -7.26 -20.61
CA GLU A 543 34.62 -6.62 -20.41
C GLU A 543 34.64 -5.20 -20.96
N PHE A 544 34.16 -5.00 -22.19
CA PHE A 544 34.07 -3.69 -22.80
C PHE A 544 33.12 -2.76 -22.00
N PHE A 545 32.00 -3.25 -21.52
CA PHE A 545 31.07 -2.45 -20.70
C PHE A 545 31.69 -2.06 -19.36
N ALA A 546 32.38 -2.98 -18.70
CA ALA A 546 33.11 -2.68 -17.46
C ALA A 546 34.17 -1.59 -17.68
N LEU A 547 34.92 -1.66 -18.78
CA LEU A 547 35.86 -0.60 -19.16
C LEU A 547 35.20 0.77 -19.31
N LEU A 548 34.08 0.84 -20.05
CA LEU A 548 33.33 2.10 -20.20
C LEU A 548 32.81 2.64 -18.88
N TYR A 549 32.24 1.79 -18.04
CA TYR A 549 31.75 2.22 -16.73
C TYR A 549 32.91 2.73 -15.87
N HIS A 550 34.02 2.03 -15.84
CA HIS A 550 35.19 2.47 -15.09
C HIS A 550 35.68 3.85 -15.50
N LEU A 551 35.80 4.09 -16.81
CA LEU A 551 36.29 5.36 -17.37
C LEU A 551 35.27 6.51 -17.28
N LEU A 552 33.97 6.21 -17.20
CA LEU A 552 32.92 7.23 -17.12
C LEU A 552 32.50 7.55 -15.67
N VAL A 553 32.41 6.53 -14.80
CA VAL A 553 31.80 6.65 -13.48
C VAL A 553 32.65 6.02 -12.33
N GLY A 554 33.86 5.54 -12.64
CA GLY A 554 34.80 4.98 -11.64
C GLY A 554 34.37 3.66 -11.01
N ARG A 555 33.48 2.90 -11.66
CA ARG A 555 32.97 1.60 -11.20
C ARG A 555 32.84 0.65 -12.40
N ASP A 556 32.73 -0.66 -12.14
CA ASP A 556 32.60 -1.66 -13.22
C ASP A 556 31.14 -1.86 -13.68
N THR A 557 30.18 -1.21 -13.03
CA THR A 557 28.75 -1.28 -13.34
C THR A 557 28.09 0.09 -13.18
N GLY A 558 26.95 0.30 -13.86
CA GLY A 558 26.21 1.56 -13.80
C GLY A 558 24.88 1.50 -14.54
N PRO A 559 24.28 2.66 -14.85
CA PRO A 559 23.09 2.77 -15.68
C PRO A 559 23.33 2.19 -17.07
N ARG A 560 22.26 1.94 -17.83
CA ARG A 560 22.37 1.44 -19.21
C ARG A 560 23.32 2.34 -20.04
N LEU A 561 24.38 1.77 -20.58
CA LEU A 561 25.45 2.52 -21.25
C LEU A 561 24.99 3.52 -22.32
N PRO A 562 24.07 3.18 -23.25
CA PRO A 562 23.59 4.18 -24.22
C PRO A 562 22.93 5.39 -23.54
N THR A 563 22.16 5.18 -22.49
CA THR A 563 21.55 6.26 -21.71
C THR A 563 22.60 7.08 -20.94
N LEU A 564 23.60 6.42 -20.39
CA LEU A 564 24.72 7.08 -19.70
C LEU A 564 25.51 7.97 -20.68
N LEU A 565 25.82 7.46 -21.87
CA LEU A 565 26.53 8.24 -22.89
C LEU A 565 25.75 9.48 -23.32
N LEU A 566 24.43 9.34 -23.60
CA LEU A 566 23.56 10.48 -23.88
C LEU A 566 23.57 11.52 -22.75
N ALA A 567 23.50 11.05 -21.52
CA ALA A 567 23.50 11.91 -20.34
C ALA A 567 24.82 12.66 -20.15
N VAL A 568 25.94 11.99 -20.38
CA VAL A 568 27.27 12.60 -20.29
C VAL A 568 27.50 13.64 -21.40
N GLY A 569 26.94 13.42 -22.56
CA GLY A 569 27.12 14.28 -23.75
C GLY A 569 28.35 13.94 -24.57
N PRO A 570 28.33 14.22 -25.90
CA PRO A 570 29.36 13.74 -26.84
C PRO A 570 30.77 14.28 -26.52
N ASP A 571 30.87 15.57 -26.20
CA ASP A 571 32.17 16.21 -25.93
C ASP A 571 32.79 15.68 -24.63
N ARG A 572 31.97 15.46 -23.61
CA ARG A 572 32.42 14.95 -22.34
C ARG A 572 32.82 13.46 -22.45
N VAL A 573 32.06 12.67 -23.19
CA VAL A 573 32.43 11.28 -23.53
C VAL A 573 33.79 11.22 -24.20
N ARG A 574 34.03 12.04 -25.21
CA ARG A 574 35.35 12.13 -25.83
C ARG A 574 36.44 12.51 -24.85
N THR A 575 36.18 13.53 -24.01
CA THR A 575 37.16 13.96 -22.99
C THR A 575 37.53 12.83 -22.04
N LEU A 576 36.56 12.05 -21.58
CA LEU A 576 36.78 10.98 -20.58
C LEU A 576 37.39 9.71 -21.17
N LEU A 577 37.07 9.39 -22.43
CA LEU A 577 37.46 8.12 -23.05
C LEU A 577 38.67 8.21 -23.99
N THR A 578 39.17 9.41 -24.32
CA THR A 578 40.31 9.54 -25.21
C THR A 578 41.62 9.28 -24.46
N PRO A 579 42.39 8.23 -24.83
CA PRO A 579 43.72 8.03 -24.26
C PRO A 579 44.61 9.23 -24.59
N ALA A 580 45.48 9.63 -23.66
CA ALA A 580 46.50 10.62 -23.93
C ALA A 580 47.33 10.17 -25.15
N ALA A 581 47.63 11.12 -26.07
CA ALA A 581 48.53 10.82 -27.18
C ALA A 581 49.86 10.35 -26.63
N ALA A 582 50.29 9.15 -27.03
CA ALA A 582 51.57 8.56 -26.63
C ALA A 582 52.75 9.37 -27.18
#